data_408b4a2d3fd4fc071d7e06762f216792
#
_entry.id   408b4a2d3fd4fc071d7e06762f216792
#
_cell.length_a   1.000
_cell.length_b   1.000
_cell.length_c   1.000
_cell.angle_alpha   90.00
_cell.angle_beta   90.00
_cell.angle_gamma   90.00
#
_symmetry.space_group_name_H-M   'P 1'
#
loop_
_entity.id
_entity.type
_entity.pdbx_description
1 polymer ?
#
loop_
_entity_poly.entity_id
_entity_poly.type
_entity_poly.pdbx_seq_one_letter_code
_entity_poly.pdbx_strand_id
1 'polypeptide(L)'
;SAASDVYKRQADGWSVAAVLTIAVGGVIGSVFVWRQRRLADPLVDLILLGERRFATSVSVNLMCMFAMLGNSILMTQYLQSVLGYSPLRAALWSLAPTVVVGAVAPLAAVAANRAGRPAVIVAGLLVGAAGFVVLASSTGIHTLLPVLVGATLLAAGIVAATSMIADYVVGVAPADRAGATSGLLETTSELGGALGIAVLGSIVNVVFRTNLTDAGFDGEQPRTLTGALAAAHHLPADRAGTAIDAARVAFVDGLTAAAWAGAAALVLTAALAVWGLRDRPQKRTDSVDDGVAPATHH
;
A
#
# COMPACT_ATOMS: atom_id res chain seq x y z
N SER A 1 -17.34 -22.31 -32.25
CA SER A 1 -16.27 -21.77 -33.09
C SER A 1 -15.09 -21.40 -32.17
N ALA A 2 -13.83 -21.51 -32.66
CA ALA A 2 -12.61 -21.31 -31.85
C ALA A 2 -12.59 -20.00 -31.04
N ALA A 3 -13.26 -18.96 -31.50
CA ALA A 3 -13.42 -17.71 -30.78
C ALA A 3 -14.26 -17.83 -29.49
N SER A 4 -15.32 -18.66 -29.51
CA SER A 4 -16.18 -18.90 -28.33
C SER A 4 -15.48 -19.76 -27.28
N ASP A 5 -14.54 -20.62 -27.67
CA ASP A 5 -13.80 -21.48 -26.76
C ASP A 5 -12.62 -20.73 -26.10
N VAL A 6 -12.03 -19.74 -26.78
CA VAL A 6 -11.07 -18.80 -26.20
C VAL A 6 -11.76 -17.90 -25.18
N TYR A 7 -12.98 -17.43 -25.47
CA TYR A 7 -13.77 -16.61 -24.57
C TYR A 7 -14.22 -17.38 -23.30
N LYS A 8 -14.64 -18.63 -23.43
CA LYS A 8 -14.98 -19.48 -22.27
C LYS A 8 -13.79 -19.77 -21.36
N ARG A 9 -12.59 -19.97 -21.91
CA ARG A 9 -11.36 -20.16 -21.11
C ARG A 9 -10.90 -18.89 -20.37
N GLN A 10 -11.30 -17.69 -20.80
CA GLN A 10 -11.07 -16.47 -20.06
C GLN A 10 -12.05 -16.26 -18.88
N ALA A 11 -13.15 -17.00 -18.84
CA ALA A 11 -14.13 -16.94 -17.76
C ALA A 11 -13.70 -17.72 -16.50
N ASP A 12 -12.75 -18.66 -16.63
CA ASP A 12 -12.27 -19.51 -15.52
C ASP A 12 -11.07 -18.89 -14.76
N GLY A 13 -11.21 -17.65 -14.30
CA GLY A 13 -10.51 -17.09 -13.15
C GLY A 13 -9.04 -16.67 -13.32
N TRP A 14 -8.20 -17.35 -14.08
CA TRP A 14 -6.79 -16.99 -14.32
C TRP A 14 -6.49 -17.03 -15.82
N SER A 15 -6.32 -15.86 -16.44
CA SER A 15 -5.89 -15.85 -17.84
C SER A 15 -4.48 -16.46 -17.94
N VAL A 16 -4.24 -17.26 -18.97
CA VAL A 16 -2.90 -17.82 -19.26
C VAL A 16 -1.84 -16.71 -19.27
N ALA A 17 -2.21 -15.52 -19.74
CA ALA A 17 -1.35 -14.35 -19.72
C ALA A 17 -0.96 -13.93 -18.29
N ALA A 18 -1.89 -13.93 -17.33
CA ALA A 18 -1.59 -13.57 -15.93
C ALA A 18 -0.65 -14.61 -15.29
N VAL A 19 -0.89 -15.90 -15.50
CA VAL A 19 -0.01 -16.97 -15.00
C VAL A 19 1.39 -16.84 -15.62
N LEU A 20 1.48 -16.62 -16.93
CA LEU A 20 2.76 -16.43 -17.62
C LEU A 20 3.50 -15.18 -17.09
N THR A 21 2.81 -14.06 -16.87
CA THR A 21 3.43 -12.85 -16.34
C THR A 21 3.99 -13.07 -14.94
N ILE A 22 3.23 -13.75 -14.07
CA ILE A 22 3.69 -14.10 -12.71
C ILE A 22 4.89 -15.06 -12.79
N ALA A 23 4.84 -16.07 -13.65
CA ALA A 23 5.92 -17.03 -13.83
C ALA A 23 7.20 -16.34 -14.34
N VAL A 24 7.09 -15.48 -15.35
CA VAL A 24 8.21 -14.71 -15.89
C VAL A 24 8.78 -13.76 -14.83
N GLY A 25 7.93 -13.04 -14.11
CA GLY A 25 8.34 -12.18 -12.99
C GLY A 25 9.08 -12.98 -11.91
N GLY A 26 8.58 -14.16 -11.54
CA GLY A 26 9.21 -15.06 -10.58
C GLY A 26 10.57 -15.59 -11.05
N VAL A 27 10.69 -15.94 -12.32
CA VAL A 27 11.97 -16.37 -12.91
C VAL A 27 12.98 -15.22 -12.91
N ILE A 28 12.59 -14.04 -13.39
CA ILE A 28 13.47 -12.85 -13.40
C ILE A 28 13.93 -12.51 -11.98
N GLY A 29 13.01 -12.48 -11.01
CA GLY A 29 13.33 -12.22 -9.61
C GLY A 29 14.27 -13.27 -9.02
N SER A 30 14.06 -14.54 -9.31
CA SER A 30 14.93 -15.65 -8.85
C SER A 30 16.33 -15.55 -9.45
N VAL A 31 16.44 -15.27 -10.73
CA VAL A 31 17.72 -15.05 -11.43
C VAL A 31 18.44 -13.82 -10.86
N PHE A 32 17.71 -12.74 -10.59
CA PHE A 32 18.26 -11.55 -9.96
C PHE A 32 18.86 -11.87 -8.57
N VAL A 33 18.09 -12.51 -7.69
CA VAL A 33 18.57 -12.90 -6.35
C VAL A 33 19.76 -13.85 -6.43
N TRP A 34 19.71 -14.83 -7.33
CA TRP A 34 20.81 -15.76 -7.55
C TRP A 34 22.09 -15.05 -8.02
N ARG A 35 21.95 -14.08 -8.95
CA ARG A 35 23.08 -13.26 -9.42
C ARG A 35 23.65 -12.39 -8.31
N GLN A 36 22.80 -11.72 -7.51
CA GLN A 36 23.25 -10.88 -6.39
C GLN A 36 24.07 -11.67 -5.37
N ARG A 37 23.70 -12.94 -5.12
CA ARG A 37 24.46 -13.83 -4.21
C ARG A 37 25.85 -14.22 -4.73
N ARG A 38 26.13 -14.05 -6.02
CA ARG A 38 27.40 -14.45 -6.65
C ARG A 38 28.33 -13.27 -6.96
N LEU A 39 27.85 -12.04 -6.87
CA LEU A 39 28.64 -10.84 -7.10
C LEU A 39 29.51 -10.54 -5.86
N ALA A 40 30.76 -10.13 -6.11
CA ALA A 40 31.67 -9.66 -5.04
C ALA A 40 31.19 -8.32 -4.45
N ASP A 41 30.61 -7.45 -5.31
CA ASP A 41 29.99 -6.17 -4.93
C ASP A 41 28.51 -6.18 -5.37
N PRO A 42 27.59 -6.75 -4.56
CA PRO A 42 26.18 -6.80 -4.92
C PRO A 42 25.54 -5.42 -4.80
N LEU A 43 24.69 -5.06 -5.78
CA LEU A 43 23.88 -3.82 -5.75
C LEU A 43 22.93 -3.79 -4.54
N VAL A 44 22.44 -4.96 -4.13
CA VAL A 44 21.62 -5.15 -2.94
C VAL A 44 22.42 -6.01 -1.97
N ASP A 45 22.83 -5.43 -0.85
CA ASP A 45 23.52 -6.19 0.19
C ASP A 45 22.52 -7.11 0.91
N LEU A 46 22.53 -8.38 0.48
CA LEU A 46 21.67 -9.42 1.06
C LEU A 46 22.02 -9.69 2.53
N ILE A 47 23.19 -9.27 3.00
CA ILE A 47 23.57 -9.37 4.41
C ILE A 47 22.77 -8.35 5.22
N LEU A 48 22.59 -7.12 4.69
CA LEU A 48 21.73 -6.10 5.30
C LEU A 48 20.26 -6.54 5.35
N LEU A 49 19.77 -7.22 4.30
CA LEU A 49 18.43 -7.84 4.33
C LEU A 49 18.32 -8.98 5.36
N GLY A 50 19.42 -9.60 5.75
CA GLY A 50 19.49 -10.55 6.87
C GLY A 50 19.37 -9.87 8.23
N GLU A 51 19.65 -8.58 8.32
CA GLU A 51 19.47 -7.82 9.54
C GLU A 51 17.98 -7.54 9.78
N ARG A 52 17.47 -8.02 10.89
CA ARG A 52 16.03 -7.98 11.23
C ARG A 52 15.43 -6.57 11.13
N ARG A 53 16.14 -5.56 11.62
CA ARG A 53 15.67 -4.17 11.62
C ARG A 53 15.56 -3.61 10.21
N PHE A 54 16.58 -3.87 9.39
CA PHE A 54 16.62 -3.43 8.00
C PHE A 54 15.51 -4.10 7.18
N ALA A 55 15.39 -5.44 7.26
CA ALA A 55 14.34 -6.19 6.59
C ALA A 55 12.93 -5.73 7.00
N THR A 56 12.73 -5.46 8.30
CA THR A 56 11.46 -4.92 8.79
C THR A 56 11.18 -3.53 8.19
N SER A 57 12.17 -2.64 8.16
CA SER A 57 11.99 -1.29 7.59
C SER A 57 11.63 -1.33 6.11
N VAL A 58 12.30 -2.18 5.33
CA VAL A 58 12.00 -2.40 3.92
C VAL A 58 10.59 -2.97 3.72
N SER A 59 10.19 -3.95 4.56
CA SER A 59 8.84 -4.53 4.52
C SER A 59 7.75 -3.52 4.88
N VAL A 60 8.00 -2.66 5.88
CA VAL A 60 7.08 -1.57 6.25
C VAL A 60 6.96 -0.57 5.12
N ASN A 61 8.07 -0.17 4.48
CA ASN A 61 8.05 0.72 3.32
C ASN A 61 7.20 0.15 2.17
N LEU A 62 7.40 -1.13 1.83
CA LEU A 62 6.61 -1.83 0.82
C LEU A 62 5.11 -1.78 1.14
N MET A 63 4.72 -2.09 2.39
CA MET A 63 3.32 -2.09 2.80
C MET A 63 2.71 -0.68 2.88
N CYS A 64 3.50 0.33 3.22
CA CYS A 64 3.07 1.73 3.15
C CYS A 64 2.74 2.14 1.70
N MET A 65 3.60 1.80 0.75
CA MET A 65 3.37 2.10 -0.67
C MET A 65 2.22 1.26 -1.27
N PHE A 66 2.11 -0.01 -0.85
CA PHE A 66 0.94 -0.86 -1.14
C PHE A 66 -0.37 -0.17 -0.74
N ALA A 67 -0.46 0.33 0.48
CA ALA A 67 -1.65 0.98 0.98
C ALA A 67 -1.92 2.33 0.28
N MET A 68 -0.87 3.14 0.09
CA MET A 68 -0.98 4.48 -0.47
C MET A 68 -1.40 4.46 -1.94
N LEU A 69 -0.67 3.74 -2.80
CA LEU A 69 -0.94 3.73 -4.24
C LEU A 69 -2.18 2.90 -4.56
N GLY A 70 -2.40 1.79 -3.86
CA GLY A 70 -3.63 1.00 -4.00
C GLY A 70 -4.88 1.83 -3.68
N ASN A 71 -4.89 2.57 -2.57
CA ASN A 71 -6.01 3.44 -2.22
C ASN A 71 -6.17 4.63 -3.17
N SER A 72 -5.08 5.22 -3.67
CA SER A 72 -5.12 6.41 -4.54
C SER A 72 -5.96 6.18 -5.80
N ILE A 73 -5.77 5.03 -6.48
CA ILE A 73 -6.55 4.68 -7.67
C ILE A 73 -8.02 4.45 -7.33
N LEU A 74 -8.30 3.73 -6.24
CA LEU A 74 -9.66 3.44 -5.80
C LEU A 74 -10.41 4.72 -5.43
N MET A 75 -9.73 5.65 -4.74
CA MET A 75 -10.26 6.97 -4.39
C MET A 75 -10.61 7.79 -5.65
N THR A 76 -9.73 7.78 -6.65
CA THR A 76 -9.97 8.48 -7.91
C THR A 76 -11.20 7.92 -8.64
N GLN A 77 -11.35 6.59 -8.69
CA GLN A 77 -12.51 5.94 -9.28
C GLN A 77 -13.79 6.25 -8.50
N TYR A 78 -13.75 6.28 -7.18
CA TYR A 78 -14.88 6.65 -6.34
C TYR A 78 -15.37 8.08 -6.65
N LEU A 79 -14.46 9.06 -6.64
CA LEU A 79 -14.80 10.45 -6.89
C LEU A 79 -15.37 10.68 -8.28
N GLN A 80 -14.83 10.01 -9.30
CA GLN A 80 -15.23 10.23 -10.68
C GLN A 80 -16.44 9.37 -11.08
N SER A 81 -16.47 8.09 -10.73
CA SER A 81 -17.50 7.16 -11.24
C SER A 81 -18.69 7.00 -10.29
N VAL A 82 -18.49 7.12 -8.96
CA VAL A 82 -19.59 7.05 -7.98
C VAL A 82 -20.19 8.42 -7.74
N LEU A 83 -19.37 9.43 -7.41
CA LEU A 83 -19.84 10.79 -7.15
C LEU A 83 -20.04 11.62 -8.43
N GLY A 84 -19.60 11.14 -9.59
CA GLY A 84 -19.78 11.81 -10.88
C GLY A 84 -19.00 13.12 -11.01
N TYR A 85 -17.90 13.30 -10.24
CA TYR A 85 -17.11 14.52 -10.32
C TYR A 85 -16.27 14.55 -11.60
N SER A 86 -16.12 15.75 -12.17
CA SER A 86 -15.14 15.96 -13.25
C SER A 86 -13.72 15.69 -12.75
N PRO A 87 -12.76 15.30 -13.61
CA PRO A 87 -11.38 15.08 -13.22
C PRO A 87 -10.77 16.25 -12.45
N LEU A 88 -11.06 17.48 -12.86
CA LEU A 88 -10.60 18.68 -12.18
C LEU A 88 -11.17 18.79 -10.75
N ARG A 89 -12.47 18.54 -10.59
CA ARG A 89 -13.12 18.60 -9.27
C ARG A 89 -12.62 17.50 -8.36
N ALA A 90 -12.41 16.29 -8.88
CA ALA A 90 -11.81 15.18 -8.13
C ALA A 90 -10.37 15.52 -7.67
N ALA A 91 -9.56 16.11 -8.55
CA ALA A 91 -8.21 16.56 -8.23
C ALA A 91 -8.19 17.63 -7.14
N LEU A 92 -9.09 18.63 -7.21
CA LEU A 92 -9.21 19.69 -6.19
C LEU A 92 -9.56 19.11 -4.82
N TRP A 93 -10.49 18.15 -4.73
CA TRP A 93 -10.80 17.48 -3.46
C TRP A 93 -9.63 16.64 -2.93
N SER A 94 -8.81 16.08 -3.81
CA SER A 94 -7.60 15.33 -3.42
C SER A 94 -6.49 16.23 -2.87
N LEU A 95 -6.56 17.56 -3.05
CA LEU A 95 -5.62 18.51 -2.42
C LEU A 95 -5.86 18.67 -0.92
N ALA A 96 -7.09 18.49 -0.43
CA ALA A 96 -7.41 18.67 0.99
C ALA A 96 -6.58 17.72 1.90
N PRO A 97 -6.48 16.42 1.64
CA PRO A 97 -5.54 15.54 2.35
C PRO A 97 -4.07 16.00 2.26
N THR A 98 -3.63 16.48 1.10
CA THR A 98 -2.23 16.86 0.84
C THR A 98 -1.76 18.00 1.74
N VAL A 99 -2.63 18.99 1.99
CA VAL A 99 -2.31 20.12 2.89
C VAL A 99 -2.07 19.64 4.33
N VAL A 100 -2.92 18.73 4.82
CA VAL A 100 -2.76 18.16 6.17
C VAL A 100 -1.47 17.33 6.26
N VAL A 101 -1.21 16.50 5.25
CA VAL A 101 -0.04 15.62 5.17
C VAL A 101 1.27 16.42 5.17
N GLY A 102 1.30 17.63 4.58
CA GLY A 102 2.48 18.48 4.56
C GLY A 102 3.03 18.83 5.96
N ALA A 103 2.17 18.88 6.98
CA ALA A 103 2.57 19.13 8.37
C ALA A 103 2.97 17.84 9.13
N VAL A 104 2.68 16.65 8.60
CA VAL A 104 2.86 15.39 9.33
C VAL A 104 4.31 15.02 9.53
N ALA A 105 5.17 15.18 8.51
CA ALA A 105 6.58 14.80 8.62
C ALA A 105 7.32 15.57 9.74
N PRO A 106 7.24 16.90 9.86
CA PRO A 106 7.86 17.61 10.97
C PRO A 106 7.25 17.24 12.33
N LEU A 107 5.93 17.00 12.41
CA LEU A 107 5.28 16.53 13.64
C LEU A 107 5.74 15.13 14.04
N ALA A 108 5.90 14.23 13.08
CA ALA A 108 6.44 12.89 13.31
C ALA A 108 7.89 12.95 13.83
N ALA A 109 8.73 13.86 13.31
CA ALA A 109 10.08 14.06 13.80
C ALA A 109 10.11 14.54 15.26
N VAL A 110 9.24 15.49 15.62
CA VAL A 110 9.10 15.96 17.02
C VAL A 110 8.59 14.82 17.92
N ALA A 111 7.64 14.03 17.48
CA ALA A 111 7.13 12.88 18.22
C ALA A 111 8.22 11.83 18.43
N ALA A 112 9.07 11.59 17.42
CA ALA A 112 10.16 10.63 17.48
C ALA A 112 11.23 11.01 18.52
N ASN A 113 11.45 12.30 18.77
CA ASN A 113 12.36 12.78 19.82
C ASN A 113 11.87 12.42 21.23
N ARG A 114 10.56 12.24 21.42
CA ARG A 114 9.94 11.91 22.73
C ARG A 114 9.66 10.42 22.90
N ALA A 115 9.11 9.78 21.89
CA ALA A 115 8.63 8.38 21.96
C ALA A 115 9.55 7.37 21.28
N GLY A 116 10.56 7.86 20.52
CA GLY A 116 11.42 7.01 19.69
C GLY A 116 10.82 6.72 18.30
N ARG A 117 11.70 6.53 17.31
CA ARG A 117 11.32 6.25 15.92
C ARG A 117 10.41 5.02 15.74
N PRO A 118 10.68 3.86 16.40
CA PRO A 118 9.82 2.69 16.27
C PRO A 118 8.37 2.94 16.70
N ALA A 119 8.17 3.71 17.77
CA ALA A 119 6.85 4.03 18.26
C ALA A 119 6.06 4.90 17.26
N VAL A 120 6.72 5.86 16.60
CA VAL A 120 6.11 6.72 15.58
C VAL A 120 5.75 5.90 14.33
N ILE A 121 6.61 4.95 13.90
CA ILE A 121 6.31 4.05 12.78
C ILE A 121 5.04 3.24 13.08
N VAL A 122 4.99 2.61 14.25
CA VAL A 122 3.81 1.80 14.66
C VAL A 122 2.56 2.65 14.78
N ALA A 123 2.65 3.83 15.40
CA ALA A 123 1.53 4.76 15.52
C ALA A 123 1.04 5.22 14.14
N GLY A 124 1.95 5.55 13.22
CA GLY A 124 1.62 5.91 11.85
C GLY A 124 0.86 4.80 11.11
N LEU A 125 1.34 3.55 11.21
CA LEU A 125 0.67 2.39 10.62
C LEU A 125 -0.74 2.18 11.19
N LEU A 126 -0.92 2.36 12.51
CA LEU A 126 -2.23 2.24 13.15
C LEU A 126 -3.17 3.39 12.77
N VAL A 127 -2.66 4.62 12.64
CA VAL A 127 -3.43 5.76 12.11
C VAL A 127 -3.84 5.50 10.66
N GLY A 128 -2.94 4.97 9.84
CA GLY A 128 -3.27 4.55 8.48
C GLY A 128 -4.33 3.45 8.42
N ALA A 129 -4.24 2.45 9.30
CA ALA A 129 -5.26 1.40 9.43
C ALA A 129 -6.61 1.98 9.86
N ALA A 130 -6.63 2.93 10.82
CA ALA A 130 -7.85 3.64 11.21
C ALA A 130 -8.44 4.43 10.02
N GLY A 131 -7.60 5.02 9.17
CA GLY A 131 -8.03 5.64 7.92
C GLY A 131 -8.79 4.68 7.01
N PHE A 132 -8.27 3.47 6.81
CA PHE A 132 -8.99 2.41 6.07
C PHE A 132 -10.29 1.97 6.75
N VAL A 133 -10.33 1.88 8.08
CA VAL A 133 -11.57 1.57 8.81
C VAL A 133 -12.63 2.65 8.60
N VAL A 134 -12.23 3.94 8.60
CA VAL A 134 -13.13 5.05 8.28
C VAL A 134 -13.64 4.93 6.83
N LEU A 135 -12.77 4.60 5.87
CA LEU A 135 -13.17 4.36 4.49
C LEU A 135 -14.15 3.19 4.39
N ALA A 136 -13.90 2.08 5.08
CA ALA A 136 -14.77 0.91 5.10
C ALA A 136 -16.14 1.18 5.75
N SER A 137 -16.22 2.10 6.73
CA SER A 137 -17.47 2.49 7.37
C SER A 137 -18.29 3.49 6.56
N SER A 138 -17.74 4.04 5.48
CA SER A 138 -18.37 5.02 4.59
C SER A 138 -19.30 4.32 3.59
N THR A 139 -20.42 3.75 4.06
CA THR A 139 -21.31 2.88 3.29
C THR A 139 -22.30 3.63 2.36
N GLY A 140 -22.21 4.95 2.27
CA GLY A 140 -23.16 5.77 1.48
C GLY A 140 -22.62 6.13 0.09
N ILE A 141 -23.51 6.08 -0.92
CA ILE A 141 -23.20 6.44 -2.32
C ILE A 141 -22.83 7.95 -2.47
N HIS A 142 -23.10 8.79 -1.47
CA HIS A 142 -22.92 10.25 -1.53
C HIS A 142 -22.12 10.83 -0.35
N THR A 143 -21.29 10.04 0.33
CA THR A 143 -20.55 10.48 1.51
C THR A 143 -19.12 10.94 1.17
N LEU A 144 -18.95 12.21 0.82
CA LEU A 144 -17.62 12.77 0.52
C LEU A 144 -16.77 12.94 1.79
N LEU A 145 -17.34 13.49 2.88
CA LEU A 145 -16.58 13.89 4.06
C LEU A 145 -15.89 12.72 4.78
N PRO A 146 -16.55 11.60 5.09
CA PRO A 146 -15.88 10.44 5.70
C PRO A 146 -14.77 9.87 4.81
N VAL A 147 -14.97 9.86 3.49
CA VAL A 147 -13.98 9.37 2.53
C VAL A 147 -12.73 10.26 2.54
N LEU A 148 -12.89 11.59 2.57
CA LEU A 148 -11.76 12.52 2.68
C LEU A 148 -11.03 12.38 4.03
N VAL A 149 -11.79 12.22 5.12
CA VAL A 149 -11.18 12.00 6.46
C VAL A 149 -10.40 10.71 6.48
N GLY A 150 -10.97 9.60 5.99
CA GLY A 150 -10.29 8.31 5.91
C GLY A 150 -9.02 8.37 5.05
N ALA A 151 -9.09 8.99 3.87
CA ALA A 151 -7.94 9.18 2.99
C ALA A 151 -6.86 10.07 3.64
N THR A 152 -7.26 11.11 4.39
CA THR A 152 -6.33 11.98 5.11
C THR A 152 -5.62 11.23 6.24
N LEU A 153 -6.35 10.46 7.04
CA LEU A 153 -5.76 9.63 8.11
C LEU A 153 -4.80 8.59 7.53
N LEU A 154 -5.19 7.93 6.45
CA LEU A 154 -4.35 6.95 5.77
C LEU A 154 -3.04 7.60 5.28
N ALA A 155 -3.14 8.69 4.54
CA ALA A 155 -1.97 9.40 4.01
C ALA A 155 -1.07 9.95 5.12
N ALA A 156 -1.66 10.55 6.16
CA ALA A 156 -0.93 11.06 7.33
C ALA A 156 -0.17 9.94 8.05
N GLY A 157 -0.84 8.81 8.31
CA GLY A 157 -0.22 7.65 8.94
C GLY A 157 0.94 7.07 8.14
N ILE A 158 0.77 6.94 6.82
CA ILE A 158 1.81 6.44 5.92
C ILE A 158 3.00 7.41 5.89
N VAL A 159 2.77 8.73 5.74
CA VAL A 159 3.87 9.73 5.70
C VAL A 159 4.63 9.77 7.03
N ALA A 160 3.93 9.66 8.17
CA ALA A 160 4.61 9.56 9.47
C ALA A 160 5.51 8.31 9.56
N ALA A 161 5.06 7.17 9.08
CA ALA A 161 5.84 5.92 9.10
C ALA A 161 7.03 5.98 8.12
N THR A 162 6.81 6.40 6.87
CA THR A 162 7.84 6.40 5.82
C THR A 162 8.92 7.44 6.07
N SER A 163 8.60 8.62 6.62
CA SER A 163 9.61 9.62 6.99
C SER A 163 10.60 9.06 8.02
N MET A 164 10.12 8.29 9.00
CA MET A 164 10.98 7.67 10.01
C MET A 164 11.81 6.52 9.46
N ILE A 165 11.28 5.79 8.47
CA ILE A 165 12.01 4.68 7.80
C ILE A 165 13.14 5.23 6.96
N ALA A 166 12.91 6.28 6.17
CA ALA A 166 13.94 6.90 5.33
C ALA A 166 15.13 7.36 6.17
N ASP A 167 14.88 8.06 7.28
CA ASP A 167 15.91 8.51 8.22
C ASP A 167 16.68 7.35 8.86
N TYR A 168 15.96 6.27 9.19
CA TYR A 168 16.58 5.09 9.82
C TYR A 168 17.47 4.33 8.84
N VAL A 169 16.97 4.06 7.64
CA VAL A 169 17.65 3.25 6.63
C VAL A 169 18.89 3.98 6.11
N VAL A 170 18.79 5.30 5.85
CA VAL A 170 19.94 6.11 5.42
C VAL A 170 20.98 6.25 6.54
N GLY A 171 20.54 6.34 7.80
CA GLY A 171 21.44 6.49 8.96
C GLY A 171 22.21 5.23 9.33
N VAL A 172 21.75 4.03 8.94
CA VAL A 172 22.40 2.73 9.20
C VAL A 172 23.28 2.30 8.02
N ALA A 173 23.01 2.79 6.82
CA ALA A 173 23.79 2.43 5.64
C ALA A 173 25.19 3.07 5.68
N PRO A 174 26.26 2.31 5.39
CA PRO A 174 27.59 2.85 5.15
C PRO A 174 27.52 3.93 4.05
N ALA A 175 28.30 5.01 4.20
CA ALA A 175 28.25 6.16 3.27
C ALA A 175 28.55 5.78 1.81
N ASP A 176 29.39 4.77 1.59
CA ASP A 176 29.72 4.20 0.29
C ASP A 176 28.58 3.40 -0.34
N ARG A 177 27.57 2.98 0.45
CA ARG A 177 26.41 2.19 0.01
C ARG A 177 25.06 2.93 0.08
N ALA A 178 25.07 4.23 0.40
CA ALA A 178 23.86 5.04 0.50
C ALA A 178 23.04 5.02 -0.80
N GLY A 179 23.68 5.04 -1.96
CA GLY A 179 23.02 4.97 -3.26
C GLY A 179 22.30 3.62 -3.49
N ALA A 180 22.94 2.51 -3.15
CA ALA A 180 22.34 1.17 -3.28
C ALA A 180 21.12 1.01 -2.35
N THR A 181 21.21 1.55 -1.14
CA THR A 181 20.14 1.52 -0.15
C THR A 181 18.93 2.36 -0.59
N SER A 182 19.17 3.55 -1.13
CA SER A 182 18.11 4.38 -1.69
C SER A 182 17.44 3.72 -2.89
N GLY A 183 18.21 3.11 -3.78
CA GLY A 183 17.68 2.34 -4.92
C GLY A 183 16.84 1.14 -4.48
N LEU A 184 17.21 0.47 -3.40
CA LEU A 184 16.39 -0.63 -2.83
C LEU A 184 15.07 -0.12 -2.27
N LEU A 185 15.07 1.00 -1.55
CA LEU A 185 13.83 1.61 -1.05
C LEU A 185 12.91 2.02 -2.19
N GLU A 186 13.45 2.63 -3.24
CA GLU A 186 12.68 3.04 -4.42
C GLU A 186 12.07 1.82 -5.12
N THR A 187 12.87 0.79 -5.41
CA THR A 187 12.39 -0.46 -6.02
C THR A 187 11.30 -1.11 -5.17
N THR A 188 11.47 -1.08 -3.84
CA THR A 188 10.49 -1.64 -2.90
C THR A 188 9.20 -0.80 -2.89
N SER A 189 9.30 0.52 -3.03
CA SER A 189 8.16 1.42 -3.13
C SER A 189 7.36 1.16 -4.38
N GLU A 190 8.01 1.04 -5.54
CA GLU A 190 7.36 0.73 -6.81
C GLU A 190 6.69 -0.66 -6.77
N LEU A 191 7.39 -1.67 -6.23
CA LEU A 191 6.81 -3.00 -6.06
C LEU A 191 5.60 -2.98 -5.13
N GLY A 192 5.70 -2.29 -4.00
CA GLY A 192 4.61 -2.13 -3.06
C GLY A 192 3.39 -1.49 -3.72
N GLY A 193 3.61 -0.40 -4.44
CA GLY A 193 2.54 0.29 -5.18
C GLY A 193 1.87 -0.58 -6.23
N ALA A 194 2.65 -1.27 -7.06
CA ALA A 194 2.12 -2.19 -8.06
C ALA A 194 1.29 -3.32 -7.43
N LEU A 195 1.78 -3.92 -6.34
CA LEU A 195 1.04 -4.93 -5.58
C LEU A 195 -0.23 -4.36 -4.97
N GLY A 196 -0.19 -3.14 -4.43
CA GLY A 196 -1.35 -2.46 -3.85
C GLY A 196 -2.48 -2.27 -4.87
N ILE A 197 -2.13 -1.75 -6.04
CA ILE A 197 -3.06 -1.58 -7.15
C ILE A 197 -3.63 -2.92 -7.59
N ALA A 198 -2.78 -3.93 -7.77
CA ALA A 198 -3.20 -5.24 -8.26
C ALA A 198 -4.09 -5.96 -7.25
N VAL A 199 -3.71 -6.01 -5.97
CA VAL A 199 -4.44 -6.77 -4.94
C VAL A 199 -5.74 -6.05 -4.55
N LEU A 200 -5.66 -4.77 -4.16
CA LEU A 200 -6.86 -4.03 -3.75
C LEU A 200 -7.83 -3.85 -4.92
N GLY A 201 -7.31 -3.56 -6.12
CA GLY A 201 -8.13 -3.49 -7.33
C GLY A 201 -8.78 -4.82 -7.70
N SER A 202 -8.09 -5.95 -7.49
CA SER A 202 -8.66 -7.29 -7.72
C SER A 202 -9.78 -7.59 -6.72
N ILE A 203 -9.62 -7.22 -5.44
CA ILE A 203 -10.66 -7.38 -4.42
C ILE A 203 -11.91 -6.60 -4.83
N VAL A 204 -11.75 -5.31 -5.19
CA VAL A 204 -12.87 -4.49 -5.67
C VAL A 204 -13.56 -5.14 -6.86
N ASN A 205 -12.78 -5.61 -7.83
CA ASN A 205 -13.33 -6.19 -9.06
C ASN A 205 -14.08 -7.51 -8.81
N VAL A 206 -13.56 -8.37 -7.94
CA VAL A 206 -14.23 -9.63 -7.58
C VAL A 206 -15.55 -9.36 -6.89
N VAL A 207 -15.56 -8.51 -5.85
CA VAL A 207 -16.78 -8.18 -5.10
C VAL A 207 -17.79 -7.45 -6.00
N PHE A 208 -17.33 -6.49 -6.81
CA PHE A 208 -18.18 -5.79 -7.79
C PHE A 208 -18.91 -6.77 -8.72
N ARG A 209 -18.17 -7.70 -9.32
CA ARG A 209 -18.76 -8.70 -10.24
C ARG A 209 -19.74 -9.63 -9.54
N THR A 210 -19.45 -10.05 -8.32
CA THR A 210 -20.32 -10.94 -7.54
C THR A 210 -21.64 -10.22 -7.20
N ASN A 211 -21.57 -8.96 -6.76
CA ASN A 211 -22.75 -8.20 -6.35
C ASN A 211 -23.56 -7.63 -7.54
N LEU A 212 -22.96 -7.55 -8.74
CA LEU A 212 -23.63 -7.07 -9.93
C LEU A 212 -24.48 -8.15 -10.62
N THR A 213 -24.35 -9.43 -10.24
CA THR A 213 -25.00 -10.57 -10.89
C THR A 213 -26.53 -10.44 -10.93
N ASP A 214 -27.11 -9.78 -9.93
CA ASP A 214 -28.57 -9.63 -9.78
C ASP A 214 -29.11 -8.28 -10.31
N ALA A 215 -28.26 -7.45 -10.92
CA ALA A 215 -28.61 -6.07 -11.30
C ALA A 215 -29.36 -5.93 -12.65
N GLY A 216 -29.79 -7.03 -13.25
CA GLY A 216 -30.66 -7.01 -14.45
C GLY A 216 -29.97 -6.58 -15.75
N PHE A 217 -28.65 -6.76 -15.86
CA PHE A 217 -27.96 -6.62 -17.13
C PHE A 217 -28.23 -7.84 -18.02
N ASP A 218 -29.01 -7.63 -19.09
CA ASP A 218 -29.29 -8.66 -20.10
C ASP A 218 -28.03 -8.83 -20.98
N GLY A 219 -27.33 -9.96 -20.86
CA GLY A 219 -26.18 -10.30 -21.71
C GLY A 219 -24.84 -10.41 -20.97
N GLU A 220 -23.73 -10.02 -21.62
CA GLU A 220 -22.39 -10.08 -21.03
C GLU A 220 -22.26 -9.05 -19.87
N GLN A 221 -22.05 -9.56 -18.66
CA GLN A 221 -21.95 -8.72 -17.47
C GLN A 221 -20.76 -7.75 -17.56
N PRO A 222 -20.95 -6.47 -17.25
CA PRO A 222 -19.88 -5.48 -17.23
C PRO A 222 -18.80 -5.85 -16.20
N ARG A 223 -17.53 -5.79 -16.63
CA ARG A 223 -16.39 -6.16 -15.77
C ARG A 223 -15.89 -5.02 -14.89
N THR A 224 -16.31 -3.79 -15.18
CA THR A 224 -15.86 -2.57 -14.47
C THR A 224 -17.07 -1.63 -14.28
N LEU A 225 -16.98 -0.76 -13.27
CA LEU A 225 -18.02 0.25 -13.04
C LEU A 225 -18.23 1.14 -14.26
N THR A 226 -17.16 1.60 -14.92
CA THR A 226 -17.29 2.42 -16.15
C THR A 226 -18.00 1.67 -17.26
N GLY A 227 -17.71 0.36 -17.42
CA GLY A 227 -18.42 -0.50 -18.37
C GLY A 227 -19.90 -0.68 -18.02
N ALA A 228 -20.22 -0.82 -16.72
CA ALA A 228 -21.60 -0.94 -16.26
C ALA A 228 -22.40 0.36 -16.50
N LEU A 229 -21.79 1.50 -16.21
CA LEU A 229 -22.41 2.81 -16.49
C LEU A 229 -22.66 3.00 -17.98
N ALA A 230 -21.70 2.63 -18.84
CA ALA A 230 -21.87 2.70 -20.29
C ALA A 230 -22.98 1.75 -20.79
N ALA A 231 -23.03 0.51 -20.29
CA ALA A 231 -24.06 -0.46 -20.64
C ALA A 231 -25.45 -0.01 -20.19
N ALA A 232 -25.57 0.62 -19.02
CA ALA A 232 -26.83 1.12 -18.50
C ALA A 232 -27.46 2.19 -19.40
N HIS A 233 -26.69 2.99 -20.15
CA HIS A 233 -27.20 3.96 -21.11
C HIS A 233 -27.89 3.31 -22.30
N HIS A 234 -27.70 2.03 -22.56
CA HIS A 234 -28.39 1.29 -23.62
C HIS A 234 -29.64 0.55 -23.14
N LEU A 235 -29.91 0.57 -21.81
CA LEU A 235 -31.12 -0.01 -21.24
C LEU A 235 -32.33 0.93 -21.42
N PRO A 236 -33.58 0.39 -21.41
CA PRO A 236 -34.78 1.18 -21.32
C PRO A 236 -34.75 2.14 -20.12
N ALA A 237 -35.35 3.34 -20.29
CA ALA A 237 -35.23 4.41 -19.30
C ALA A 237 -35.74 4.04 -17.89
N ASP A 238 -36.70 3.13 -17.80
CA ASP A 238 -37.23 2.58 -16.55
C ASP A 238 -36.25 1.71 -15.79
N ARG A 239 -35.27 1.08 -16.49
CA ARG A 239 -34.23 0.20 -15.91
C ARG A 239 -32.88 0.87 -15.76
N ALA A 240 -32.57 1.86 -16.58
CA ALA A 240 -31.27 2.51 -16.62
C ALA A 240 -30.84 3.08 -15.25
N GLY A 241 -31.75 3.78 -14.55
CA GLY A 241 -31.48 4.36 -13.23
C GLY A 241 -31.16 3.30 -12.18
N THR A 242 -32.00 2.27 -12.11
CA THR A 242 -31.80 1.15 -11.15
C THR A 242 -30.48 0.41 -11.40
N ALA A 243 -30.13 0.18 -12.66
CA ALA A 243 -28.86 -0.48 -13.03
C ALA A 243 -27.64 0.37 -12.68
N ILE A 244 -27.69 1.69 -12.86
CA ILE A 244 -26.63 2.62 -12.46
C ILE A 244 -26.43 2.59 -10.94
N ASP A 245 -27.51 2.67 -10.17
CA ASP A 245 -27.44 2.68 -8.71
C ASP A 245 -26.94 1.32 -8.17
N ALA A 246 -27.41 0.21 -8.73
CA ALA A 246 -26.90 -1.12 -8.39
C ALA A 246 -25.41 -1.26 -8.69
N ALA A 247 -24.93 -0.76 -9.83
CA ALA A 247 -23.52 -0.78 -10.17
C ALA A 247 -22.66 0.06 -9.21
N ARG A 248 -23.16 1.23 -8.79
CA ARG A 248 -22.48 2.07 -7.80
C ARG A 248 -22.42 1.40 -6.42
N VAL A 249 -23.52 0.81 -5.96
CA VAL A 249 -23.57 0.06 -4.70
C VAL A 249 -22.58 -1.09 -4.73
N ALA A 250 -22.60 -1.94 -5.76
CA ALA A 250 -21.67 -3.05 -5.91
C ALA A 250 -20.21 -2.60 -5.91
N PHE A 251 -19.91 -1.43 -6.48
CA PHE A 251 -18.56 -0.88 -6.46
C PHE A 251 -18.16 -0.38 -5.07
N VAL A 252 -19.06 0.27 -4.34
CA VAL A 252 -18.82 0.72 -2.95
C VAL A 252 -18.60 -0.47 -2.02
N ASP A 253 -19.34 -1.56 -2.21
CA ASP A 253 -19.12 -2.82 -1.46
C ASP A 253 -17.73 -3.38 -1.73
N GLY A 254 -17.27 -3.34 -2.99
CA GLY A 254 -15.91 -3.69 -3.37
C GLY A 254 -14.85 -2.82 -2.69
N LEU A 255 -15.07 -1.50 -2.65
CA LEU A 255 -14.18 -0.57 -1.95
C LEU A 255 -14.14 -0.86 -0.45
N THR A 256 -15.28 -1.17 0.16
CA THR A 256 -15.39 -1.55 1.57
C THR A 256 -14.57 -2.80 1.87
N ALA A 257 -14.69 -3.83 1.04
CA ALA A 257 -13.89 -5.06 1.17
C ALA A 257 -12.38 -4.80 1.02
N ALA A 258 -11.98 -3.99 0.03
CA ALA A 258 -10.59 -3.60 -0.18
C ALA A 258 -10.05 -2.77 1.00
N ALA A 259 -10.86 -1.87 1.57
CA ALA A 259 -10.48 -1.08 2.73
C ALA A 259 -10.27 -1.96 3.98
N TRP A 260 -11.11 -2.95 4.23
CA TRP A 260 -10.88 -3.92 5.31
C TRP A 260 -9.60 -4.74 5.09
N ALA A 261 -9.32 -5.18 3.87
CA ALA A 261 -8.08 -5.88 3.54
C ALA A 261 -6.85 -4.98 3.76
N GLY A 262 -6.93 -3.70 3.35
CA GLY A 262 -5.88 -2.71 3.58
C GLY A 262 -5.65 -2.42 5.06
N ALA A 263 -6.72 -2.28 5.86
CA ALA A 263 -6.63 -2.13 7.30
C ALA A 263 -5.94 -3.33 7.96
N ALA A 264 -6.35 -4.54 7.62
CA ALA A 264 -5.73 -5.77 8.13
C ALA A 264 -4.23 -5.85 7.76
N ALA A 265 -3.86 -5.51 6.52
CA ALA A 265 -2.48 -5.47 6.07
C ALA A 265 -1.62 -4.48 6.89
N LEU A 266 -2.13 -3.27 7.14
CA LEU A 266 -1.41 -2.28 7.95
C LEU A 266 -1.31 -2.67 9.43
N VAL A 267 -2.34 -3.29 10.01
CA VAL A 267 -2.27 -3.82 11.39
C VAL A 267 -1.25 -4.94 11.51
N LEU A 268 -1.22 -5.87 10.56
CA LEU A 268 -0.21 -6.94 10.52
C LEU A 268 1.20 -6.35 10.37
N THR A 269 1.34 -5.32 9.54
CA THR A 269 2.60 -4.59 9.36
C THR A 269 3.02 -3.87 10.64
N ALA A 270 2.07 -3.27 11.38
CA ALA A 270 2.35 -2.66 12.67
C ALA A 270 2.84 -3.70 13.70
N ALA A 271 2.22 -4.89 13.73
CA ALA A 271 2.69 -6.00 14.57
C ALA A 271 4.10 -6.47 14.18
N LEU A 272 4.38 -6.57 12.88
CA LEU A 272 5.72 -6.86 12.37
C LEU A 272 6.72 -5.78 12.78
N ALA A 273 6.35 -4.50 12.69
CA ALA A 273 7.19 -3.38 13.10
C ALA A 273 7.49 -3.42 14.62
N VAL A 274 6.49 -3.69 15.45
CA VAL A 274 6.70 -3.89 16.89
C VAL A 274 7.68 -5.03 17.15
N TRP A 275 7.52 -6.15 16.47
CA TRP A 275 8.41 -7.30 16.64
C TRP A 275 9.81 -7.02 16.09
N GLY A 276 9.93 -6.41 14.90
CA GLY A 276 11.17 -6.23 14.16
C GLY A 276 12.04 -5.07 14.66
N LEU A 277 11.43 -3.98 15.11
CA LEU A 277 12.13 -2.76 15.51
C LEU A 277 12.37 -2.66 17.02
N ARG A 278 11.93 -3.64 17.83
CA ARG A 278 12.22 -3.65 19.26
C ARG A 278 13.72 -3.63 19.51
N ASP A 279 14.19 -2.69 20.35
CA ASP A 279 15.56 -2.66 20.83
C ASP A 279 15.85 -3.93 21.66
N ARG A 280 16.82 -4.73 21.23
CA ARG A 280 17.50 -5.63 22.17
C ARG A 280 18.31 -4.73 23.09
N PRO A 281 18.21 -4.89 24.42
CA PRO A 281 19.10 -4.19 25.32
C PRO A 281 20.54 -4.51 24.88
N GLN A 282 21.24 -3.47 24.41
CA GLN A 282 22.65 -3.57 24.09
C GLN A 282 23.32 -3.99 25.39
N LYS A 283 23.92 -5.18 25.44
CA LYS A 283 24.81 -5.55 26.54
C LYS A 283 25.84 -4.42 26.60
N ARG A 284 25.72 -3.60 27.64
CA ARG A 284 26.74 -2.64 28.01
C ARG A 284 27.98 -3.46 28.22
N THR A 285 28.88 -3.48 27.27
CA THR A 285 30.28 -3.89 27.50
C THR A 285 30.80 -2.78 28.40
N ASP A 286 30.73 -3.04 29.71
CA ASP A 286 31.50 -2.29 30.68
C ASP A 286 32.95 -2.48 30.23
N SER A 287 33.47 -1.44 29.56
CA SER A 287 34.92 -1.31 29.39
C SER A 287 35.49 -1.30 30.80
N VAL A 288 36.08 -2.44 31.15
CA VAL A 288 36.98 -2.54 32.29
C VAL A 288 38.00 -1.44 32.07
N ASP A 289 37.88 -0.40 32.88
CA ASP A 289 38.85 0.65 33.05
C ASP A 289 40.03 -0.02 33.79
N ASP A 290 40.91 -0.68 33.01
CA ASP A 290 42.17 -1.18 33.51
C ASP A 290 43.03 0.03 33.85
N GLY A 291 43.09 0.29 35.15
CA GLY A 291 43.80 1.35 35.77
C GLY A 291 45.23 1.50 35.24
N VAL A 292 45.47 2.59 34.57
CA VAL A 292 46.82 3.11 34.35
C VAL A 292 47.29 3.65 35.68
N ALA A 293 48.12 2.87 36.37
CA ALA A 293 48.87 3.32 37.54
C ALA A 293 49.79 4.51 37.15
N PRO A 294 49.88 5.59 37.95
CA PRO A 294 50.77 6.69 37.65
C PRO A 294 52.22 6.25 37.88
N ALA A 295 53.04 6.39 36.85
CA ALA A 295 54.48 6.20 36.93
C ALA A 295 55.07 7.29 37.84
N THR A 296 55.59 6.88 39.02
CA THR A 296 56.42 7.71 39.90
C THR A 296 57.80 7.89 39.28
N HIS A 297 58.10 9.13 38.89
CA HIS A 297 59.47 9.53 38.59
C HIS A 297 60.23 9.79 39.91
N HIS A 298 61.32 9.10 40.08
CA HIS A 298 62.50 9.49 40.90
C HIS A 298 63.65 9.88 39.99
#